data_d759fc5cb7298308c3b92dd07cc01e41
#
_entry.id   d759fc5cb7298308c3b92dd07cc01e41
#
_cell.length_a   1.000
_cell.length_b   1.000
_cell.length_c   1.000
_cell.angle_alpha   90.00
_cell.angle_beta   90.00
_cell.angle_gamma   90.00
#
_symmetry.space_group_name_H-M   'P 1'
#
loop_
_entity.id
_entity.type
_entity.pdbx_description
1 polymer ?
#
loop_
_entity_poly.entity_id
_entity_poly.type
_entity_poly.pdbx_seq_one_letter_code
_entity_poly.pdbx_strand_id
1 'polypeptide(L)'
;NYTQPDGTLGGFREEVKSLTAGLGADVIYDPVGGDVFDESMRCINWGGRILTIGFTSGRWPLAPVNLILIKQISVIGVRAGEYGRQDPVKGKENTDEIYRLAEEGLISPYVSHAFPIERSVEAMRLLENREVIGKAVVTMNGYEFDKESI
;
A
#
# COMPACT_ATOMS: atom_id res chain seq x y z
N ASN A 1 -11.92 -4.71 5.77
CA ASN A 1 -12.22 -3.83 4.63
C ASN A 1 -12.77 -2.50 5.15
N TYR A 2 -12.12 -1.40 4.85
CA TYR A 2 -12.53 -0.06 5.31
C TYR A 2 -13.47 0.66 4.32
N THR A 3 -13.81 0.02 3.20
CA THR A 3 -14.76 0.57 2.22
C THR A 3 -16.13 -0.07 2.40
N GLN A 4 -17.15 0.75 2.53
CA GLN A 4 -18.56 0.32 2.57
C GLN A 4 -19.06 -0.08 1.17
N PRO A 5 -20.18 -0.80 1.05
CA PRO A 5 -20.76 -1.18 -0.26
C PRO A 5 -21.10 0.01 -1.17
N ASP A 6 -21.35 1.18 -0.61
CA ASP A 6 -21.60 2.44 -1.34
C ASP A 6 -20.33 3.17 -1.78
N GLY A 7 -19.14 2.59 -1.51
CA GLY A 7 -17.83 3.15 -1.84
C GLY A 7 -17.30 4.18 -0.83
N THR A 8 -18.05 4.51 0.21
CA THR A 8 -17.60 5.45 1.24
C THR A 8 -16.63 4.79 2.22
N LEU A 9 -15.84 5.61 2.93
CA LEU A 9 -14.95 5.13 3.99
C LEU A 9 -15.78 4.67 5.19
N GLY A 10 -15.59 3.45 5.63
CA GLY A 10 -16.32 2.84 6.74
C GLY A 10 -15.82 3.19 8.13
N GLY A 11 -14.81 4.03 8.25
CA GLY A 11 -14.22 4.41 9.55
C GLY A 11 -13.58 3.22 10.27
N PHE A 12 -12.26 3.11 10.21
CA PHE A 12 -11.50 2.01 10.84
C PHE A 12 -10.87 2.40 12.19
N ARG A 13 -11.03 3.66 12.59
CA ARG A 13 -10.41 4.22 13.79
C ARG A 13 -10.72 3.46 15.06
N GLU A 14 -11.99 3.15 15.29
CA GLU A 14 -12.43 2.50 16.53
C GLU A 14 -11.96 1.03 16.56
N GLU A 15 -11.90 0.38 15.39
CA GLU A 15 -11.35 -0.98 15.28
C GLU A 15 -9.86 -1.00 15.60
N VAL A 16 -9.07 -0.08 15.01
CA VAL A 16 -7.63 0.06 15.33
C VAL A 16 -7.43 0.31 16.81
N LYS A 17 -8.18 1.22 17.42
CA LYS A 17 -8.07 1.48 18.85
C LYS A 17 -8.45 0.27 19.70
N SER A 18 -9.50 -0.43 19.33
CA SER A 18 -9.90 -1.66 20.04
C SER A 18 -8.79 -2.72 20.01
N LEU A 19 -8.16 -2.93 18.85
CA LEU A 19 -7.05 -3.88 18.69
C LEU A 19 -5.76 -3.48 19.41
N THR A 20 -5.62 -2.19 19.75
CA THR A 20 -4.43 -1.62 20.38
C THR A 20 -4.66 -1.14 21.83
N ALA A 21 -5.66 -1.68 22.51
CA ALA A 21 -6.03 -1.27 23.87
C ALA A 21 -6.26 0.26 24.03
N GLY A 22 -6.79 0.90 23.01
CA GLY A 22 -7.08 2.33 22.97
C GLY A 22 -5.92 3.24 22.57
N LEU A 23 -4.70 2.71 22.42
CA LEU A 23 -3.50 3.49 22.16
C LEU A 23 -3.43 3.99 20.70
N GLY A 24 -3.87 3.19 19.74
CA GLY A 24 -3.71 3.44 18.31
C GLY A 24 -2.48 2.74 17.71
N ALA A 25 -2.27 2.91 16.42
CA ALA A 25 -1.18 2.27 15.69
C ALA A 25 0.14 3.05 15.84
N ASP A 26 1.25 2.37 16.10
CA ASP A 26 2.59 3.00 16.18
C ASP A 26 3.14 3.38 14.82
N VAL A 27 2.80 2.59 13.78
CA VAL A 27 3.18 2.84 12.39
C VAL A 27 1.98 2.60 11.49
N ILE A 28 1.70 3.57 10.62
CA ILE A 28 0.68 3.46 9.57
C ILE A 28 1.37 3.56 8.22
N TYR A 29 1.16 2.54 7.36
CA TYR A 29 1.60 2.51 5.97
C TYR A 29 0.43 2.92 5.08
N ASP A 30 0.49 4.13 4.51
CA ASP A 30 -0.62 4.72 3.76
C ASP A 30 -0.31 4.89 2.26
N PRO A 31 -0.75 3.95 1.38
CA PRO A 31 -0.69 4.10 -0.07
C PRO A 31 -1.93 4.78 -0.65
N VAL A 32 -2.93 5.12 0.17
CA VAL A 32 -4.26 5.55 -0.26
C VAL A 32 -4.42 7.06 -0.21
N GLY A 33 -4.01 7.68 0.90
CA GLY A 33 -4.21 9.11 1.12
C GLY A 33 -5.67 9.48 1.33
N GLY A 34 -6.03 10.74 1.05
CA GLY A 34 -7.40 11.20 1.15
C GLY A 34 -8.04 10.97 2.52
N ASP A 35 -9.25 10.44 2.53
CA ASP A 35 -10.02 10.20 3.76
C ASP A 35 -9.39 9.11 4.64
N VAL A 36 -8.64 8.17 4.04
CA VAL A 36 -7.86 7.16 4.79
C VAL A 36 -6.76 7.80 5.60
N PHE A 37 -6.04 8.79 5.04
CA PHE A 37 -5.06 9.56 5.79
C PHE A 37 -5.71 10.36 6.92
N ASP A 38 -6.83 11.03 6.64
CA ASP A 38 -7.55 11.83 7.63
C ASP A 38 -8.02 10.97 8.82
N GLU A 39 -8.50 9.75 8.56
CA GLU A 39 -8.89 8.81 9.61
C GLU A 39 -7.67 8.23 10.34
N SER A 40 -6.57 7.98 9.62
CA SER A 40 -5.28 7.53 10.16
C SER A 40 -4.72 8.51 11.19
N MET A 41 -4.81 9.82 10.94
CA MET A 41 -4.41 10.86 11.88
C MET A 41 -5.16 10.79 13.23
N ARG A 42 -6.33 10.16 13.23
CA ARG A 42 -7.18 10.02 14.44
C ARG A 42 -6.88 8.75 15.24
N CYS A 43 -6.34 7.70 14.58
CA CYS A 43 -6.01 6.44 15.22
C CYS A 43 -4.51 6.13 15.32
N ILE A 44 -3.65 7.05 14.91
CA ILE A 44 -2.22 6.96 15.19
C ILE A 44 -1.95 7.13 16.68
N ASN A 45 -1.06 6.30 17.23
CA ASN A 45 -0.60 6.40 18.61
C ASN A 45 0.23 7.68 18.84
N TRP A 46 0.36 8.09 20.09
CA TRP A 46 1.29 9.15 20.48
C TRP A 46 2.73 8.76 20.14
N GLY A 47 3.50 9.66 19.52
CA GLY A 47 4.86 9.37 19.04
C GLY A 47 4.93 8.47 17.80
N GLY A 48 3.80 8.12 17.19
CA GLY A 48 3.72 7.23 16.04
C GLY A 48 4.21 7.85 14.72
N ARG A 49 4.24 7.04 13.66
CA ARG A 49 4.73 7.42 12.33
C ARG A 49 3.70 7.07 11.27
N ILE A 50 3.34 8.05 10.43
CA ILE A 50 2.56 7.80 9.21
C ILE A 50 3.51 7.82 8.02
N LEU A 51 3.60 6.72 7.30
CA LEU A 51 4.40 6.56 6.10
C LEU A 51 3.52 6.84 4.89
N THR A 52 3.72 7.97 4.24
CA THR A 52 3.00 8.36 3.03
C THR A 52 3.65 7.72 1.81
N ILE A 53 2.99 6.71 1.23
CA ILE A 53 3.48 5.89 0.13
C ILE A 53 2.88 6.33 -1.20
N GLY A 54 1.60 6.73 -1.20
CA GLY A 54 0.88 7.10 -2.41
C GLY A 54 -0.51 7.68 -2.15
N PHE A 55 -1.24 7.93 -3.24
CA PHE A 55 -2.52 8.63 -3.21
C PHE A 55 -3.54 7.97 -4.14
N THR A 56 -3.74 6.66 -3.98
CA THR A 56 -4.65 5.88 -4.84
C THR A 56 -6.12 6.30 -4.71
N SER A 57 -6.47 7.08 -3.67
CA SER A 57 -7.78 7.72 -3.56
C SER A 57 -7.99 8.87 -4.58
N GLY A 58 -6.92 9.37 -5.21
CA GLY A 58 -6.95 10.54 -6.10
C GLY A 58 -6.95 11.88 -5.36
N ARG A 59 -7.04 11.91 -4.03
CA ARG A 59 -6.98 13.13 -3.21
C ARG A 59 -5.69 13.18 -2.38
N TRP A 60 -4.94 14.25 -2.53
CA TRP A 60 -3.80 14.52 -1.65
C TRP A 60 -4.30 14.97 -0.27
N PRO A 61 -3.86 14.34 0.81
CA PRO A 61 -4.26 14.73 2.14
C PRO A 61 -3.56 16.01 2.58
N LEU A 62 -4.19 16.71 3.53
CA LEU A 62 -3.58 17.84 4.23
C LEU A 62 -3.23 17.40 5.66
N ALA A 63 -1.95 17.38 5.99
CA ALA A 63 -1.51 17.01 7.33
C ALA A 63 -1.80 18.17 8.32
N PRO A 64 -2.70 17.98 9.31
CA PRO A 64 -3.02 19.01 10.29
C PRO A 64 -1.88 19.13 11.31
N VAL A 65 -1.06 20.18 11.17
CA VAL A 65 0.17 20.38 11.97
C VAL A 65 -0.11 20.49 13.49
N ASN A 66 -1.28 20.92 13.87
CA ASN A 66 -1.71 20.93 15.28
C ASN A 66 -1.82 19.51 15.86
N LEU A 67 -2.34 18.54 15.10
CA LEU A 67 -2.37 17.13 15.52
C LEU A 67 -0.97 16.51 15.54
N ILE A 68 -0.11 16.87 14.59
CA ILE A 68 1.29 16.43 14.57
C ILE A 68 1.98 16.90 15.86
N LEU A 69 1.80 18.17 16.23
CA LEU A 69 2.36 18.74 17.46
C LEU A 69 1.83 18.04 18.71
N ILE A 70 0.49 17.95 18.85
CA ILE A 70 -0.16 17.44 20.08
C ILE A 70 0.18 15.97 20.30
N LYS A 71 0.20 15.18 19.25
CA LYS A 71 0.50 13.73 19.31
C LYS A 71 1.98 13.41 19.19
N GLN A 72 2.84 14.40 18.93
CA GLN A 72 4.28 14.24 18.69
C GLN A 72 4.62 13.19 17.60
N ILE A 73 3.76 13.08 16.59
CA ILE A 73 3.90 12.09 15.51
C ILE A 73 4.79 12.61 14.38
N SER A 74 5.26 11.69 13.54
CA SER A 74 5.97 12.01 12.31
C SER A 74 5.12 11.62 11.09
N VAL A 75 5.08 12.50 10.08
CA VAL A 75 4.55 12.19 8.75
C VAL A 75 5.74 12.12 7.80
N ILE A 76 6.00 10.95 7.24
CA ILE A 76 7.23 10.63 6.50
C ILE A 76 6.87 10.23 5.07
N GLY A 77 7.42 10.92 4.08
CA GLY A 77 7.34 10.51 2.68
C GLY A 77 8.22 9.29 2.41
N VAL A 78 7.68 8.26 1.76
CA VAL A 78 8.40 7.04 1.40
C VAL A 78 8.21 6.78 -0.09
N ARG A 79 9.27 6.92 -0.87
CA ARG A 79 9.27 6.74 -2.32
C ARG A 79 10.43 5.83 -2.72
N ALA A 80 10.20 4.52 -2.68
CA ALA A 80 11.24 3.51 -2.90
C ALA A 80 11.94 3.65 -4.25
N GLY A 81 11.20 3.94 -5.34
CA GLY A 81 11.80 4.12 -6.66
C GLY A 81 12.72 5.35 -6.75
N GLU A 82 12.40 6.44 -6.04
CA GLU A 82 13.27 7.62 -6.00
C GLU A 82 14.50 7.38 -5.12
N TYR A 83 14.32 6.66 -4.02
CA TYR A 83 15.45 6.26 -3.17
C TYR A 83 16.54 5.55 -3.98
N GLY A 84 16.17 4.58 -4.82
CA GLY A 84 17.13 3.88 -5.69
C GLY A 84 17.74 4.76 -6.78
N ARG A 85 17.11 5.88 -7.18
CA ARG A 85 17.72 6.86 -8.09
C ARG A 85 18.73 7.76 -7.39
N GLN A 86 18.46 8.15 -6.14
CA GLN A 86 19.34 9.00 -5.35
C GLN A 86 20.56 8.24 -4.80
N ASP A 87 20.36 6.97 -4.46
CA ASP A 87 21.40 6.04 -4.02
C ASP A 87 21.30 4.71 -4.81
N PRO A 88 21.92 4.63 -6.00
CA PRO A 88 21.86 3.44 -6.85
C PRO A 88 22.47 2.18 -6.20
N VAL A 89 23.45 2.34 -5.32
CA VAL A 89 24.07 1.22 -4.62
C VAL A 89 23.08 0.60 -3.65
N LYS A 90 22.47 1.40 -2.80
CA LYS A 90 21.42 0.94 -1.88
C LYS A 90 20.16 0.47 -2.61
N GLY A 91 19.81 1.11 -3.72
CA GLY A 91 18.70 0.67 -4.56
C GLY A 91 18.92 -0.73 -5.11
N LYS A 92 20.14 -1.04 -5.55
CA LYS A 92 20.50 -2.39 -5.99
C LYS A 92 20.49 -3.39 -4.84
N GLU A 93 21.12 -3.08 -3.71
CA GLU A 93 21.10 -3.93 -2.52
C GLU A 93 19.67 -4.30 -2.08
N ASN A 94 18.77 -3.31 -2.05
CA ASN A 94 17.36 -3.53 -1.70
C ASN A 94 16.64 -4.45 -2.70
N THR A 95 16.94 -4.28 -4.00
CA THR A 95 16.36 -5.11 -5.06
C THR A 95 16.87 -6.54 -4.97
N ASP A 96 18.17 -6.71 -4.80
CA ASP A 96 18.80 -8.03 -4.65
C ASP A 96 18.23 -8.78 -3.43
N GLU A 97 18.02 -8.07 -2.31
CA GLU A 97 17.41 -8.65 -1.11
C GLU A 97 15.95 -9.07 -1.32
N ILE A 98 15.16 -8.28 -2.06
CA ILE A 98 13.78 -8.65 -2.41
C ILE A 98 13.76 -9.93 -3.26
N TYR A 99 14.65 -10.04 -4.25
CA TYR A 99 14.76 -11.27 -5.07
C TYR A 99 15.19 -12.46 -4.22
N ARG A 100 16.18 -12.30 -3.35
CA ARG A 100 16.60 -13.35 -2.42
C ARG A 100 15.44 -13.87 -1.57
N LEU A 101 14.67 -12.95 -0.97
CA LEU A 101 13.50 -13.29 -0.15
C LEU A 101 12.42 -14.03 -0.96
N ALA A 102 12.23 -13.65 -2.23
CA ALA A 102 11.29 -14.34 -3.11
C ALA A 102 11.78 -15.75 -3.51
N GLU A 103 13.06 -15.90 -3.85
CA GLU A 103 13.68 -17.19 -4.17
C GLU A 103 13.64 -18.17 -2.99
N GLU A 104 13.78 -17.67 -1.76
CA GLU A 104 13.65 -18.45 -0.52
C GLU A 104 12.19 -18.73 -0.12
N GLY A 105 11.21 -18.22 -0.88
CA GLY A 105 9.78 -18.38 -0.59
C GLY A 105 9.28 -17.61 0.64
N LEU A 106 10.08 -16.67 1.15
CA LEU A 106 9.72 -15.84 2.31
C LEU A 106 8.73 -14.72 1.96
N ILE A 107 8.69 -14.32 0.68
CA ILE A 107 7.68 -13.42 0.13
C ILE A 107 7.08 -14.06 -1.12
N SER A 108 5.75 -14.08 -1.20
CA SER A 108 5.00 -14.59 -2.34
C SER A 108 3.85 -13.64 -2.65
N PRO A 109 3.97 -12.81 -3.71
CA PRO A 109 2.91 -11.89 -4.10
C PRO A 109 1.69 -12.66 -4.61
N TYR A 110 0.51 -12.42 -4.02
CA TYR A 110 -0.71 -13.02 -4.53
C TYR A 110 -1.09 -12.45 -5.90
N VAL A 111 -1.14 -13.31 -6.90
CA VAL A 111 -1.57 -12.97 -8.26
C VAL A 111 -3.00 -13.47 -8.47
N SER A 112 -3.95 -12.54 -8.50
CA SER A 112 -5.38 -12.88 -8.67
C SER A 112 -5.76 -13.11 -10.14
N HIS A 113 -5.12 -12.39 -11.07
CA HIS A 113 -5.45 -12.41 -12.50
C HIS A 113 -4.18 -12.45 -13.35
N ALA A 114 -4.24 -13.24 -14.42
CA ALA A 114 -3.22 -13.26 -15.47
C ALA A 114 -3.89 -13.11 -16.83
N PHE A 115 -3.37 -12.24 -17.68
CA PHE A 115 -3.87 -11.96 -19.02
C PHE A 115 -2.73 -12.06 -20.03
N PRO A 116 -2.99 -12.60 -21.24
CA PRO A 116 -2.03 -12.43 -22.33
C PRO A 116 -1.98 -10.95 -22.75
N ILE A 117 -0.88 -10.54 -23.38
CA ILE A 117 -0.63 -9.12 -23.75
C ILE A 117 -1.76 -8.53 -24.60
N GLU A 118 -2.41 -9.32 -25.42
CA GLU A 118 -3.52 -8.92 -26.28
C GLU A 118 -4.75 -8.47 -25.48
N ARG A 119 -4.85 -8.92 -24.21
CA ARG A 119 -5.93 -8.58 -23.28
C ARG A 119 -5.49 -7.60 -22.18
N SER A 120 -4.38 -6.91 -22.37
CA SER A 120 -3.84 -5.96 -21.38
C SER A 120 -4.83 -4.84 -20.99
N VAL A 121 -5.67 -4.39 -21.92
CA VAL A 121 -6.73 -3.41 -21.66
C VAL A 121 -7.75 -3.93 -20.64
N GLU A 122 -8.09 -5.22 -20.67
CA GLU A 122 -8.99 -5.83 -19.69
C GLU A 122 -8.35 -5.84 -18.31
N ALA A 123 -7.05 -6.18 -18.22
CA ALA A 123 -6.30 -6.10 -16.96
C ALA A 123 -6.32 -4.68 -16.36
N MET A 124 -6.15 -3.65 -17.21
CA MET A 124 -6.21 -2.25 -16.77
C MET A 124 -7.61 -1.86 -16.26
N ARG A 125 -8.68 -2.32 -16.93
CA ARG A 125 -10.06 -2.07 -16.50
C ARG A 125 -10.39 -2.70 -15.15
N LEU A 126 -9.87 -3.90 -14.86
CA LEU A 126 -10.04 -4.51 -13.53
C LEU A 126 -9.39 -3.68 -12.42
N LEU A 127 -8.22 -3.09 -12.68
CA LEU A 127 -7.59 -2.16 -11.74
C LEU A 127 -8.43 -0.90 -11.53
N GLU A 128 -8.94 -0.30 -12.62
CA GLU A 128 -9.80 0.88 -12.58
C GLU A 128 -11.08 0.61 -11.77
N ASN A 129 -11.69 -0.56 -11.99
CA ASN A 129 -12.90 -1.00 -11.30
C ASN A 129 -12.65 -1.49 -9.86
N ARG A 130 -11.38 -1.56 -9.40
CA ARG A 130 -10.99 -2.07 -8.08
C ARG A 130 -11.36 -3.54 -7.84
N GLU A 131 -11.36 -4.35 -8.88
CA GLU A 131 -11.68 -5.78 -8.83
C GLU A 131 -10.45 -6.65 -8.53
N VAL A 132 -9.23 -6.09 -8.64
CA VAL A 132 -7.98 -6.83 -8.39
C VAL A 132 -7.71 -6.91 -6.89
N ILE A 133 -7.55 -8.13 -6.39
CA ILE A 133 -7.02 -8.41 -5.05
C ILE A 133 -5.58 -8.93 -5.23
N GLY A 134 -4.59 -8.22 -4.69
CA GLY A 134 -3.19 -8.54 -4.91
C GLY A 134 -2.67 -7.96 -6.24
N LYS A 135 -2.30 -8.81 -7.19
CA LYS A 135 -1.71 -8.39 -8.46
C LYS A 135 -2.50 -8.93 -9.66
N ALA A 136 -2.59 -8.12 -10.72
CA ALA A 136 -2.90 -8.55 -12.07
C ALA A 136 -1.62 -8.53 -12.89
N VAL A 137 -1.28 -9.62 -13.57
CA VAL A 137 -0.10 -9.73 -14.41
C VAL A 137 -0.49 -9.85 -15.88
N VAL A 138 0.38 -9.34 -16.75
CA VAL A 138 0.28 -9.50 -18.19
C VAL A 138 1.41 -10.41 -18.65
N THR A 139 1.06 -11.53 -19.30
CA THR A 139 2.02 -12.51 -19.80
C THR A 139 2.42 -12.19 -21.22
N MET A 140 3.67 -12.48 -21.55
CA MET A 140 4.27 -12.19 -22.87
C MET A 140 4.58 -13.50 -23.62
N ASN A 141 4.59 -13.42 -24.94
CA ASN A 141 5.08 -14.50 -25.81
C ASN A 141 4.43 -15.88 -25.58
N GLY A 142 3.13 -15.91 -25.26
CA GLY A 142 2.40 -17.17 -25.03
C GLY A 142 2.76 -17.86 -23.72
N TYR A 143 3.43 -17.20 -22.80
CA TYR A 143 3.68 -17.74 -21.48
C TYR A 143 2.35 -17.95 -20.74
N GLU A 144 2.10 -19.18 -20.29
CA GLU A 144 0.97 -19.49 -19.43
C GLU A 144 1.38 -19.31 -17.96
N PHE A 145 0.64 -18.47 -17.26
CA PHE A 145 0.89 -18.21 -15.84
C PHE A 145 0.31 -19.35 -15.00
N ASP A 146 1.17 -20.11 -14.37
CA ASP A 146 0.77 -21.14 -13.41
C ASP A 146 0.62 -20.54 -12.01
N LYS A 147 -0.61 -20.54 -11.49
CA LYS A 147 -0.93 -20.02 -10.14
C LYS A 147 -0.41 -20.93 -9.02
N GLU A 148 -0.10 -22.19 -9.32
CA GLU A 148 0.38 -23.17 -8.33
C GLU A 148 1.90 -23.11 -8.15
N SER A 149 2.60 -22.32 -9.00
CA SER A 149 4.06 -22.21 -8.99
C SER A 149 4.63 -21.05 -8.16
N ILE A 150 3.77 -20.34 -7.39
CA ILE A 150 4.19 -19.19 -6.57
C ILE A 150 3.82 -19.42 -5.09
#